data_2ec6526ba9916d6e417b34afdfaa5b32
#
_entry.id   2ec6526ba9916d6e417b34afdfaa5b32
#
_cell.length_a   1.000
_cell.length_b   1.000
_cell.length_c   1.000
_cell.angle_alpha   90.00
_cell.angle_beta   90.00
_cell.angle_gamma   90.00
#
_symmetry.space_group_name_H-M   'P 1'
#
loop_
_entity.id
_entity.type
_entity.pdbx_description
1 polymer ?
#
loop_
_entity_poly.entity_id
_entity_poly.type
_entity_poly.pdbx_seq_one_letter_code
_entity_poly.pdbx_strand_id
1 'polypeptide(L)'
;MTPVLLHVPHDSTVIPPADRADYLISAADLSLEQLQLTDWHTAELYAEGVPADEIVRAEVSRLVVDVERFADDRLERCAAFGMGATYVQTCDGRPLRSLSPERRTELLDHYYWPHHRRLDEAAAERLARFGRCVILDAHSFPTGQLPTQVGFSAPLEIGIGTQPGHTSPELQALAEGFFRAQGFVVGVDIPFSGAIVPNRFFGKEPRVQSLMIEVRRDLYMDETTGERHGGFARIQAVLTEFRTELARFATT
;
A
#
# COMPACT_ATOMS: atom_id res chain seq x y z
N MET A 1 21.49 -2.13 6.26
CA MET A 1 20.66 -2.56 5.12
C MET A 1 20.41 -4.05 5.20
N THR A 2 19.16 -4.46 5.05
CA THR A 2 18.68 -5.84 5.10
C THR A 2 18.14 -6.28 3.72
N PRO A 3 17.91 -7.58 3.48
CA PRO A 3 17.22 -8.04 2.26
C PRO A 3 15.76 -7.58 2.19
N VAL A 4 15.17 -7.10 3.30
CA VAL A 4 13.79 -6.61 3.36
C VAL A 4 13.75 -5.15 2.92
N LEU A 5 12.77 -4.82 2.08
CA LEU A 5 12.43 -3.46 1.65
C LEU A 5 11.02 -3.16 2.12
N LEU A 6 10.84 -2.07 2.87
CA LEU A 6 9.52 -1.60 3.26
C LEU A 6 8.97 -0.66 2.19
N HIS A 7 7.79 -0.96 1.69
CA HIS A 7 7.03 -0.10 0.79
C HIS A 7 5.81 0.49 1.53
N VAL A 8 5.62 1.81 1.45
CA VAL A 8 4.50 2.52 2.10
C VAL A 8 3.84 3.45 1.08
N PRO A 9 2.83 2.98 0.34
CA PRO A 9 2.31 3.71 -0.82
C PRO A 9 1.22 4.73 -0.49
N HIS A 10 0.47 4.58 0.61
CA HIS A 10 -0.81 5.25 0.74
C HIS A 10 -1.02 6.05 2.04
N ASP A 11 0.02 6.28 2.82
CA ASP A 11 -0.11 7.01 4.09
C ASP A 11 0.02 8.54 3.96
N SER A 12 0.43 9.03 2.80
CA SER A 12 0.57 10.47 2.57
C SER A 12 -0.78 11.15 2.35
N THR A 13 -0.99 12.26 3.05
CA THR A 13 -2.12 13.18 2.85
C THR A 13 -1.74 14.41 2.03
N VAL A 14 -0.51 14.50 1.55
CA VAL A 14 0.00 15.67 0.85
C VAL A 14 -0.66 15.82 -0.52
N ILE A 15 -1.38 16.93 -0.71
CA ILE A 15 -1.87 17.38 -2.00
C ILE A 15 -1.17 18.73 -2.27
N PRO A 16 -0.19 18.77 -3.17
CA PRO A 16 0.53 20.01 -3.48
C PRO A 16 -0.42 21.12 -3.91
N PRO A 17 -0.16 22.40 -3.56
CA PRO A 17 -1.02 23.51 -3.93
C PRO A 17 -1.27 23.63 -5.46
N ALA A 18 -0.27 23.30 -6.27
CA ALA A 18 -0.39 23.30 -7.73
C ALA A 18 -1.41 22.26 -8.26
N ASP A 19 -1.57 21.14 -7.55
CA ASP A 19 -2.48 20.07 -7.95
C ASP A 19 -3.90 20.27 -7.37
N ARG A 20 -4.05 21.16 -6.38
CA ARG A 20 -5.34 21.43 -5.71
C ARG A 20 -6.39 21.99 -6.66
N ALA A 21 -5.98 22.73 -7.69
CA ALA A 21 -6.89 23.32 -8.67
C ALA A 21 -7.61 22.29 -9.57
N ASP A 22 -7.12 21.08 -9.65
CA ASP A 22 -7.72 20.01 -10.46
C ASP A 22 -9.03 19.47 -9.82
N TYR A 23 -9.24 19.65 -8.49
CA TYR A 23 -10.36 19.06 -7.77
C TYR A 23 -11.63 19.89 -7.90
N LEU A 24 -12.75 19.19 -8.18
CA LEU A 24 -14.08 19.76 -8.38
C LEU A 24 -14.91 19.82 -7.10
N ILE A 25 -14.46 19.16 -6.04
CA ILE A 25 -15.17 19.06 -4.76
C ILE A 25 -14.65 20.08 -3.75
N SER A 26 -15.44 20.35 -2.71
CA SER A 26 -15.06 21.26 -1.64
C SER A 26 -13.85 20.77 -0.85
N ALA A 27 -13.16 21.65 -0.14
CA ALA A 27 -12.07 21.25 0.76
C ALA A 27 -12.53 20.27 1.85
N ALA A 28 -13.75 20.43 2.34
CA ALA A 28 -14.34 19.53 3.34
C ALA A 28 -14.60 18.13 2.75
N ASP A 29 -15.19 18.04 1.57
CA ASP A 29 -15.39 16.75 0.88
C ASP A 29 -14.05 16.07 0.56
N LEU A 30 -13.04 16.83 0.13
CA LEU A 30 -11.71 16.30 -0.15
C LEU A 30 -11.05 15.74 1.12
N SER A 31 -11.24 16.39 2.28
CA SER A 31 -10.76 15.86 3.56
C SER A 31 -11.47 14.57 3.96
N LEU A 32 -12.77 14.43 3.65
CA LEU A 32 -13.52 13.18 3.88
C LEU A 32 -13.01 12.05 2.95
N GLU A 33 -12.75 12.34 1.68
CA GLU A 33 -12.15 11.36 0.76
C GLU A 33 -10.76 10.92 1.25
N GLN A 34 -9.95 11.86 1.73
CA GLN A 34 -8.65 11.52 2.34
C GLN A 34 -8.83 10.64 3.57
N LEU A 35 -9.79 10.95 4.44
CA LEU A 35 -10.07 10.17 5.64
C LEU A 35 -10.41 8.70 5.29
N GLN A 36 -11.19 8.48 4.24
CA GLN A 36 -11.61 7.16 3.80
C GLN A 36 -10.49 6.37 3.10
N LEU A 37 -9.70 7.03 2.26
CA LEU A 37 -8.79 6.37 1.32
C LEU A 37 -7.33 6.30 1.78
N THR A 38 -6.91 7.17 2.70
CA THR A 38 -5.54 7.13 3.23
C THR A 38 -5.35 5.93 4.15
N ASP A 39 -4.25 5.23 3.99
CA ASP A 39 -3.80 4.19 4.90
C ASP A 39 -3.10 4.85 6.09
N TRP A 40 -3.90 5.45 6.96
CA TRP A 40 -3.46 6.29 8.06
C TRP A 40 -2.43 5.61 8.94
N HIS A 41 -1.35 6.32 9.23
CA HIS A 41 -0.30 5.91 10.16
C HIS A 41 0.50 4.67 9.74
N THR A 42 0.36 4.13 8.51
CA THR A 42 1.10 2.92 8.11
C THR A 42 2.60 3.11 8.15
N ALA A 43 3.14 4.29 7.77
CA ALA A 43 4.56 4.56 7.95
C ALA A 43 5.01 4.39 9.40
N GLU A 44 4.26 4.89 10.36
CA GLU A 44 4.62 4.81 11.78
C GLU A 44 4.40 3.42 12.36
N LEU A 45 3.37 2.70 11.90
CA LEU A 45 3.10 1.33 12.30
C LEU A 45 4.18 0.36 11.81
N TYR A 46 4.58 0.50 10.55
CA TYR A 46 5.48 -0.47 9.92
C TYR A 46 6.96 -0.06 9.95
N ALA A 47 7.28 1.23 10.05
CA ALA A 47 8.65 1.72 9.90
C ALA A 47 9.37 2.04 11.22
N GLU A 48 8.79 1.69 12.37
CA GLU A 48 9.45 1.92 13.65
C GLU A 48 10.85 1.30 13.68
N GLY A 49 11.89 2.14 13.85
CA GLY A 49 13.28 1.72 13.86
C GLY A 49 13.87 1.29 12.50
N VAL A 50 13.15 1.48 11.39
CA VAL A 50 13.66 1.18 10.04
C VAL A 50 14.45 2.38 9.52
N PRO A 51 15.70 2.18 9.03
CA PRO A 51 16.45 3.24 8.37
C PRO A 51 15.73 3.79 7.12
N ALA A 52 15.84 5.09 6.88
CA ALA A 52 15.11 5.74 5.78
C ALA A 52 15.48 5.19 4.38
N ASP A 53 16.70 4.69 4.20
CA ASP A 53 17.17 4.05 2.97
C ASP A 53 16.63 2.62 2.76
N GLU A 54 15.93 2.08 3.76
CA GLU A 54 15.22 0.80 3.67
C GLU A 54 13.72 0.97 3.41
N ILE A 55 13.25 2.20 3.19
CA ILE A 55 11.85 2.55 2.99
C ILE A 55 11.66 3.23 1.63
N VAL A 56 10.71 2.73 0.84
CA VAL A 56 10.16 3.47 -0.31
C VAL A 56 8.74 3.89 0.02
N ARG A 57 8.55 5.20 0.19
CA ARG A 57 7.28 5.81 0.58
C ARG A 57 6.78 6.75 -0.51
N ALA A 58 5.47 6.79 -0.76
CA ALA A 58 4.86 7.77 -1.63
C ALA A 58 4.91 9.18 -1.01
N GLU A 59 5.22 10.18 -1.82
CA GLU A 59 5.38 11.56 -1.36
C GLU A 59 4.04 12.30 -1.27
N VAL A 60 3.09 11.91 -2.11
CA VAL A 60 1.78 12.55 -2.23
C VAL A 60 0.65 11.58 -1.91
N SER A 61 -0.52 12.14 -1.61
CA SER A 61 -1.74 11.39 -1.41
C SER A 61 -2.07 10.54 -2.65
N ARG A 62 -2.59 9.34 -2.45
CA ARG A 62 -3.13 8.50 -3.53
C ARG A 62 -4.23 9.21 -4.34
N LEU A 63 -4.87 10.24 -3.77
CA LEU A 63 -5.80 11.09 -4.50
C LEU A 63 -5.12 11.96 -5.57
N VAL A 64 -3.81 12.22 -5.44
CA VAL A 64 -3.01 12.88 -6.48
C VAL A 64 -2.56 11.85 -7.50
N VAL A 65 -1.81 10.83 -7.05
CA VAL A 65 -1.40 9.69 -7.86
C VAL A 65 -1.33 8.44 -6.97
N ASP A 66 -2.05 7.41 -7.33
CA ASP A 66 -1.96 6.10 -6.70
C ASP A 66 -0.84 5.29 -7.37
N VAL A 67 0.25 5.12 -6.66
CA VAL A 67 1.46 4.45 -7.16
C VAL A 67 1.32 2.93 -7.26
N GLU A 68 0.23 2.37 -6.74
CA GLU A 68 -0.04 0.92 -6.81
C GLU A 68 -1.11 0.54 -7.84
N ARG A 69 -1.59 1.51 -8.60
CA ARG A 69 -2.44 1.25 -9.75
C ARG A 69 -1.60 1.19 -11.02
N PHE A 70 -2.00 0.37 -11.98
CA PHE A 70 -1.36 0.40 -13.30
C PHE A 70 -1.54 1.77 -13.95
N ALA A 71 -0.45 2.34 -14.50
CA ALA A 71 -0.50 3.61 -15.22
C ALA A 71 -1.38 3.54 -16.48
N ASP A 72 -1.53 2.36 -17.07
CA ASP A 72 -2.45 2.09 -18.17
C ASP A 72 -3.80 1.63 -17.63
N ASP A 73 -4.82 2.48 -17.72
CA ASP A 73 -6.18 2.20 -17.23
C ASP A 73 -6.83 0.96 -17.87
N ARG A 74 -6.33 0.50 -19.02
CA ARG A 74 -6.80 -0.76 -19.64
C ARG A 74 -6.38 -2.01 -18.86
N LEU A 75 -5.32 -1.91 -18.08
CA LEU A 75 -4.78 -2.96 -17.22
C LEU A 75 -5.28 -2.82 -15.77
N GLU A 76 -5.84 -1.65 -15.43
CA GLU A 76 -6.25 -1.30 -14.06
C GLU A 76 -7.75 -1.55 -13.85
N ARG A 77 -8.09 -2.54 -13.05
CA ARG A 77 -9.49 -2.88 -12.75
C ARG A 77 -10.24 -1.75 -12.02
N CYS A 78 -9.55 -1.02 -11.14
CA CYS A 78 -10.15 0.08 -10.38
C CYS A 78 -10.43 1.31 -11.26
N ALA A 79 -9.83 1.40 -12.46
CA ALA A 79 -10.15 2.46 -13.42
C ALA A 79 -11.62 2.45 -13.85
N ALA A 80 -12.28 1.28 -13.84
CA ALA A 80 -13.73 1.16 -14.11
C ALA A 80 -14.60 1.92 -13.09
N PHE A 81 -14.06 2.19 -11.89
CA PHE A 81 -14.69 2.97 -10.82
C PHE A 81 -14.15 4.41 -10.75
N GLY A 82 -13.38 4.84 -11.76
CA GLY A 82 -12.70 6.15 -11.73
C GLY A 82 -11.55 6.24 -10.71
N MET A 83 -11.06 5.09 -10.20
CA MET A 83 -10.03 4.96 -9.18
C MET A 83 -8.76 4.27 -9.75
N GLY A 84 -8.36 4.64 -10.98
CA GLY A 84 -7.08 4.24 -11.58
C GLY A 84 -5.88 4.96 -10.95
N ALA A 85 -4.70 4.95 -11.61
CA ALA A 85 -3.50 5.64 -11.09
C ALA A 85 -3.72 7.14 -10.83
N THR A 86 -4.69 7.75 -11.52
CA THR A 86 -5.15 9.12 -11.25
C THR A 86 -6.66 9.10 -11.03
N TYR A 87 -7.09 9.22 -9.77
CA TYR A 87 -8.51 9.16 -9.42
C TYR A 87 -9.29 10.32 -10.03
N VAL A 88 -10.44 10.02 -10.62
CA VAL A 88 -11.37 10.99 -11.21
C VAL A 88 -12.78 10.94 -10.60
N GLN A 89 -13.03 9.95 -9.75
CA GLN A 89 -14.27 9.81 -8.97
C GLN A 89 -13.95 9.67 -7.47
N THR A 90 -14.89 10.10 -6.65
CA THR A 90 -14.92 9.90 -5.19
C THR A 90 -15.38 8.48 -4.85
N CYS A 91 -15.25 8.07 -3.58
CA CYS A 91 -15.76 6.78 -3.10
C CYS A 91 -17.27 6.59 -3.33
N ASP A 92 -18.05 7.67 -3.32
CA ASP A 92 -19.50 7.64 -3.58
C ASP A 92 -19.86 7.86 -5.07
N GLY A 93 -18.86 7.88 -5.98
CA GLY A 93 -19.04 7.95 -7.43
C GLY A 93 -19.29 9.36 -7.99
N ARG A 94 -19.16 10.42 -7.18
CA ARG A 94 -19.22 11.80 -7.68
C ARG A 94 -17.93 12.16 -8.44
N PRO A 95 -17.97 13.11 -9.39
CA PRO A 95 -16.76 13.63 -10.01
C PRO A 95 -15.81 14.23 -8.96
N LEU A 96 -14.60 13.67 -8.84
CA LEU A 96 -13.53 14.17 -7.98
C LEU A 96 -12.75 15.27 -8.67
N ARG A 97 -12.34 15.02 -9.91
CA ARG A 97 -11.58 15.96 -10.74
C ARG A 97 -11.73 15.59 -12.22
N SER A 98 -11.35 16.54 -13.08
CA SER A 98 -11.29 16.33 -14.54
C SER A 98 -9.88 16.57 -15.02
N LEU A 99 -9.25 15.56 -15.60
CA LEU A 99 -7.88 15.63 -16.10
C LEU A 99 -7.86 15.54 -17.63
N SER A 100 -7.15 16.46 -18.29
CA SER A 100 -6.77 16.26 -19.68
C SER A 100 -5.72 15.12 -19.79
N PRO A 101 -5.56 14.51 -20.98
CA PRO A 101 -4.49 13.51 -21.18
C PRO A 101 -3.09 14.05 -20.85
N GLU A 102 -2.83 15.32 -21.17
CA GLU A 102 -1.56 16.01 -20.90
C GLU A 102 -1.35 16.15 -19.40
N ARG A 103 -2.39 16.63 -18.67
CA ARG A 103 -2.32 16.79 -17.22
C ARG A 103 -2.13 15.46 -16.50
N ARG A 104 -2.80 14.42 -16.96
CA ARG A 104 -2.60 13.05 -16.46
C ARG A 104 -1.15 12.60 -16.65
N THR A 105 -0.58 12.83 -17.83
CA THR A 105 0.82 12.51 -18.13
C THR A 105 1.78 13.26 -17.21
N GLU A 106 1.57 14.58 -17.01
CA GLU A 106 2.37 15.39 -16.08
C GLU A 106 2.37 14.82 -14.67
N LEU A 107 1.21 14.42 -14.13
CA LEU A 107 1.10 13.83 -12.80
C LEU A 107 1.86 12.50 -12.70
N LEU A 108 1.72 11.64 -13.72
CA LEU A 108 2.44 10.37 -13.77
C LEU A 108 3.96 10.58 -13.86
N ASP A 109 4.41 11.52 -14.68
CA ASP A 109 5.84 11.83 -14.86
C ASP A 109 6.45 12.43 -13.60
N HIS A 110 5.65 13.22 -12.87
CA HIS A 110 6.14 13.91 -11.68
C HIS A 110 6.16 13.03 -10.43
N TYR A 111 5.14 12.15 -10.22
CA TYR A 111 4.98 11.39 -9.00
C TYR A 111 5.11 9.87 -9.19
N TYR A 112 4.47 9.30 -10.22
CA TYR A 112 4.37 7.87 -10.43
C TYR A 112 5.71 7.25 -10.83
N TRP A 113 6.27 7.69 -11.95
CA TRP A 113 7.50 7.12 -12.47
C TRP A 113 8.73 7.36 -11.59
N PRO A 114 8.90 8.50 -10.90
CA PRO A 114 9.95 8.66 -9.90
C PRO A 114 9.84 7.69 -8.73
N HIS A 115 8.62 7.45 -8.23
CA HIS A 115 8.38 6.45 -7.18
C HIS A 115 8.79 5.05 -7.63
N HIS A 116 8.33 4.60 -8.81
CA HIS A 116 8.67 3.30 -9.35
C HIS A 116 10.16 3.12 -9.65
N ARG A 117 10.85 4.17 -10.09
CA ARG A 117 12.32 4.13 -10.25
C ARG A 117 13.02 3.89 -8.91
N ARG A 118 12.61 4.60 -7.86
CA ARG A 118 13.17 4.36 -6.50
C ARG A 118 12.94 2.93 -6.02
N LEU A 119 11.76 2.39 -6.28
CA LEU A 119 11.42 1.02 -5.92
C LEU A 119 12.25 0.00 -6.71
N ASP A 120 12.40 0.20 -8.02
CA ASP A 120 13.26 -0.61 -8.89
C ASP A 120 14.73 -0.61 -8.43
N GLU A 121 15.27 0.57 -8.11
CA GLU A 121 16.67 0.76 -7.67
C GLU A 121 16.90 0.11 -6.29
N ALA A 122 16.00 0.33 -5.34
CA ALA A 122 16.10 -0.24 -4.00
C ALA A 122 16.03 -1.78 -4.01
N ALA A 123 15.18 -2.35 -4.86
CA ALA A 123 15.10 -3.81 -5.04
C ALA A 123 16.34 -4.36 -5.76
N ALA A 124 16.84 -3.67 -6.79
CA ALA A 124 18.05 -4.05 -7.52
C ALA A 124 19.28 -4.08 -6.60
N GLU A 125 19.42 -3.08 -5.73
CA GLU A 125 20.52 -3.02 -4.77
C GLU A 125 20.50 -4.22 -3.80
N ARG A 126 19.32 -4.57 -3.27
CA ARG A 126 19.15 -5.73 -2.37
C ARG A 126 19.45 -7.04 -3.10
N LEU A 127 18.93 -7.20 -4.31
CA LEU A 127 19.21 -8.37 -5.13
C LEU A 127 20.70 -8.53 -5.41
N ALA A 128 21.40 -7.44 -5.73
CA ALA A 128 22.85 -7.47 -5.97
C ALA A 128 23.65 -7.79 -4.69
N ARG A 129 23.23 -7.24 -3.54
CA ARG A 129 23.98 -7.38 -2.28
C ARG A 129 23.69 -8.69 -1.56
N PHE A 130 22.46 -9.16 -1.56
CA PHE A 130 22.00 -10.30 -0.77
C PHE A 130 21.56 -11.50 -1.61
N GLY A 131 21.54 -11.37 -2.95
CA GLY A 131 21.05 -12.41 -3.86
C GLY A 131 19.52 -12.53 -3.90
N ARG A 132 18.80 -11.75 -3.09
CA ARG A 132 17.32 -11.68 -3.02
C ARG A 132 16.84 -10.33 -2.46
N CYS A 133 15.56 -10.04 -2.69
CA CYS A 133 14.86 -8.92 -2.08
C CYS A 133 13.47 -9.43 -1.61
N VAL A 134 13.04 -9.04 -0.42
CA VAL A 134 11.67 -9.31 0.07
C VAL A 134 11.02 -7.96 0.37
N ILE A 135 9.97 -7.63 -0.36
CA ILE A 135 9.22 -6.40 -0.18
C ILE A 135 8.08 -6.65 0.80
N LEU A 136 8.05 -5.89 1.89
CA LEU A 136 6.90 -5.77 2.77
C LEU A 136 6.08 -4.57 2.31
N ASP A 137 4.93 -4.85 1.73
CA ASP A 137 4.01 -3.87 1.20
C ASP A 137 2.99 -3.52 2.28
N ALA A 138 3.05 -2.28 2.78
CA ALA A 138 2.43 -1.86 4.04
C ALA A 138 1.13 -1.10 3.79
N HIS A 139 0.02 -1.70 4.19
CA HIS A 139 -1.32 -1.17 3.99
C HIS A 139 -2.20 -1.20 5.22
N SER A 140 -3.35 -0.54 5.12
CA SER A 140 -4.45 -0.66 6.05
C SER A 140 -5.79 -0.49 5.33
N PHE A 141 -6.82 -1.17 5.82
CA PHE A 141 -8.15 -1.12 5.25
C PHE A 141 -9.22 -0.72 6.29
N PRO A 142 -10.30 -0.03 5.86
CA PRO A 142 -11.38 0.36 6.75
C PRO A 142 -12.30 -0.82 7.08
N THR A 143 -13.06 -0.70 8.18
CA THR A 143 -14.15 -1.64 8.52
C THR A 143 -15.32 -1.56 7.53
N GLY A 144 -15.53 -0.38 6.94
CA GLY A 144 -16.53 -0.17 5.88
C GLY A 144 -16.08 -0.70 4.52
N GLN A 145 -17.04 -1.02 3.65
CA GLN A 145 -16.73 -1.44 2.29
C GLN A 145 -16.30 -0.25 1.42
N LEU A 146 -15.18 -0.40 0.73
CA LEU A 146 -14.80 0.49 -0.37
C LEU A 146 -15.47 0.05 -1.68
N PRO A 147 -15.67 0.95 -2.66
CA PRO A 147 -16.26 0.61 -3.96
C PRO A 147 -15.55 -0.54 -4.68
N THR A 148 -14.27 -0.72 -4.42
CA THR A 148 -13.43 -1.77 -4.99
C THR A 148 -13.55 -3.12 -4.28
N GLN A 149 -14.26 -3.21 -3.13
CA GLN A 149 -14.43 -4.42 -2.30
C GLN A 149 -15.77 -5.12 -2.53
N VAL A 150 -16.17 -5.31 -3.77
CA VAL A 150 -17.48 -5.89 -4.11
C VAL A 150 -17.59 -7.32 -3.55
N GLY A 151 -18.63 -7.55 -2.71
CA GLY A 151 -19.00 -8.89 -2.21
C GLY A 151 -18.21 -9.37 -0.99
N PHE A 152 -17.38 -8.54 -0.37
CA PHE A 152 -16.65 -8.91 0.85
C PHE A 152 -17.46 -8.60 2.12
N SER A 153 -17.60 -9.60 3.00
CA SER A 153 -18.26 -9.50 4.32
C SER A 153 -17.66 -10.54 5.27
N ALA A 154 -16.44 -10.32 5.74
CA ALA A 154 -15.83 -11.19 6.74
C ALA A 154 -15.18 -10.35 7.86
N PRO A 155 -15.14 -10.83 9.11
CA PRO A 155 -14.55 -10.12 10.24
C PRO A 155 -13.03 -10.21 10.23
N LEU A 156 -12.40 -9.96 9.07
CA LEU A 156 -10.95 -10.00 8.94
C LEU A 156 -10.29 -8.83 9.68
N GLU A 157 -9.16 -9.14 10.29
CA GLU A 157 -8.32 -8.17 11.01
C GLU A 157 -7.01 -7.91 10.27
N ILE A 158 -6.47 -8.97 9.64
CA ILE A 158 -5.26 -8.91 8.79
C ILE A 158 -5.58 -9.53 7.43
N GLY A 159 -5.36 -8.77 6.37
CA GLY A 159 -5.31 -9.27 5.00
C GLY A 159 -3.86 -9.53 4.58
N ILE A 160 -3.64 -10.62 3.87
CA ILE A 160 -2.35 -10.94 3.26
C ILE A 160 -2.57 -10.98 1.75
N GLY A 161 -1.95 -10.06 1.02
CA GLY A 161 -1.97 -10.08 -0.44
C GLY A 161 -0.75 -10.81 -1.00
N THR A 162 -0.99 -11.66 -2.00
CA THR A 162 0.05 -12.45 -2.66
C THR A 162 0.16 -12.12 -4.14
N GLN A 163 1.37 -12.21 -4.69
CA GLN A 163 1.61 -12.03 -6.12
C GLN A 163 2.18 -13.32 -6.71
N PRO A 164 1.45 -14.00 -7.62
CA PRO A 164 1.93 -15.21 -8.26
C PRO A 164 3.32 -15.04 -8.89
N GLY A 165 4.23 -15.98 -8.58
CA GLY A 165 5.63 -15.92 -9.03
C GLY A 165 6.55 -15.02 -8.20
N HIS A 166 5.99 -14.23 -7.27
CA HIS A 166 6.75 -13.32 -6.41
C HIS A 166 6.42 -13.48 -4.91
N THR A 167 5.39 -14.22 -4.54
CA THR A 167 5.16 -14.66 -3.17
C THR A 167 5.35 -16.18 -3.11
N SER A 168 6.40 -16.64 -2.43
CA SER A 168 6.59 -18.07 -2.27
C SER A 168 5.60 -18.67 -1.27
N PRO A 169 5.26 -19.97 -1.37
CA PRO A 169 4.40 -20.62 -0.38
C PRO A 169 4.93 -20.52 1.05
N GLU A 170 6.24 -20.54 1.22
CA GLU A 170 6.92 -20.42 2.51
C GLU A 170 6.76 -19.01 3.09
N LEU A 171 6.88 -17.97 2.25
CA LEU A 171 6.66 -16.57 2.64
C LEU A 171 5.21 -16.33 3.07
N GLN A 172 4.25 -16.85 2.29
CA GLN A 172 2.83 -16.79 2.65
C GLN A 172 2.58 -17.52 3.96
N ALA A 173 3.07 -18.76 4.11
CA ALA A 173 2.86 -19.56 5.32
C ALA A 173 3.48 -18.91 6.57
N LEU A 174 4.64 -18.25 6.44
CA LEU A 174 5.26 -17.48 7.51
C LEU A 174 4.30 -16.39 8.01
N ALA A 175 3.75 -15.57 7.10
CA ALA A 175 2.87 -14.47 7.47
C ALA A 175 1.55 -14.99 8.08
N GLU A 176 0.89 -15.98 7.46
CA GLU A 176 -0.32 -16.57 8.00
C GLU A 176 -0.11 -17.16 9.39
N GLY A 177 0.95 -17.95 9.57
CA GLY A 177 1.28 -18.58 10.84
C GLY A 177 1.57 -17.56 11.93
N PHE A 178 2.34 -16.51 11.60
CA PHE A 178 2.68 -15.45 12.53
C PHE A 178 1.44 -14.71 13.04
N PHE A 179 0.63 -14.15 12.14
CA PHE A 179 -0.52 -13.35 12.56
C PHE A 179 -1.61 -14.17 13.24
N ARG A 180 -1.83 -15.42 12.81
CA ARG A 180 -2.75 -16.35 13.52
C ARG A 180 -2.26 -16.69 14.93
N ALA A 181 -0.96 -16.88 15.12
CA ALA A 181 -0.37 -17.12 16.44
C ALA A 181 -0.53 -15.91 17.39
N GLN A 182 -0.58 -14.69 16.84
CA GLN A 182 -0.89 -13.46 17.57
C GLN A 182 -2.40 -13.28 17.86
N GLY A 183 -3.24 -14.22 17.41
CA GLY A 183 -4.68 -14.24 17.67
C GLY A 183 -5.53 -13.45 16.68
N PHE A 184 -4.97 -13.01 15.54
CA PHE A 184 -5.73 -12.28 14.53
C PHE A 184 -6.54 -13.21 13.62
N VAL A 185 -7.68 -12.69 13.13
CA VAL A 185 -8.45 -13.29 12.05
C VAL A 185 -7.81 -12.90 10.72
N VAL A 186 -7.20 -13.88 10.05
CA VAL A 186 -6.36 -13.69 8.86
C VAL A 186 -7.05 -14.19 7.59
N GLY A 187 -7.03 -13.37 6.53
CA GLY A 187 -7.42 -13.75 5.18
C GLY A 187 -6.27 -13.61 4.18
N VAL A 188 -6.26 -14.47 3.15
CA VAL A 188 -5.30 -14.42 2.06
C VAL A 188 -6.02 -14.01 0.79
N ASP A 189 -5.49 -12.99 0.10
CA ASP A 189 -6.05 -12.37 -1.11
C ASP A 189 -7.49 -11.86 -0.94
N ILE A 190 -7.85 -11.55 0.31
CA ILE A 190 -9.11 -10.92 0.73
C ILE A 190 -8.85 -9.91 1.86
N PRO A 191 -9.49 -8.73 1.87
CA PRO A 191 -10.38 -8.19 0.82
C PRO A 191 -9.62 -7.72 -0.43
N PHE A 192 -8.31 -7.60 -0.35
CA PHE A 192 -7.44 -7.20 -1.44
C PHE A 192 -6.48 -8.32 -1.80
N SER A 193 -6.13 -8.41 -3.07
CA SER A 193 -5.18 -9.38 -3.61
C SER A 193 -4.06 -8.67 -4.35
N GLY A 194 -2.93 -9.36 -4.52
CA GLY A 194 -1.73 -8.80 -5.12
C GLY A 194 -0.77 -8.27 -4.06
N ALA A 195 0.44 -7.97 -4.47
CA ALA A 195 1.47 -7.25 -3.74
C ALA A 195 2.37 -6.55 -4.75
N ILE A 196 2.87 -5.38 -4.42
CA ILE A 196 3.71 -4.61 -5.34
C ILE A 196 4.99 -5.37 -5.73
N VAL A 197 5.27 -5.44 -6.99
CA VAL A 197 6.57 -5.91 -7.50
C VAL A 197 7.11 -4.84 -8.45
N PRO A 198 8.37 -4.41 -8.26
CA PRO A 198 8.96 -3.39 -9.11
C PRO A 198 8.87 -3.79 -10.60
N ASN A 199 8.52 -2.85 -11.46
CA ASN A 199 8.24 -3.10 -12.89
C ASN A 199 9.39 -3.80 -13.63
N ARG A 200 10.62 -3.54 -13.21
CA ARG A 200 11.82 -4.18 -13.75
C ARG A 200 11.83 -5.69 -13.55
N PHE A 201 11.26 -6.18 -12.44
CA PHE A 201 11.36 -7.57 -12.00
C PHE A 201 10.05 -8.35 -12.15
N PHE A 202 8.94 -7.66 -12.33
CA PHE A 202 7.61 -8.26 -12.40
C PHE A 202 7.52 -9.36 -13.47
N GLY A 203 7.17 -10.58 -13.04
CA GLY A 203 7.07 -11.76 -13.90
C GLY A 203 8.41 -12.28 -14.45
N LYS A 204 9.57 -11.77 -13.97
CA LYS A 204 10.89 -12.08 -14.54
C LYS A 204 11.91 -12.58 -13.52
N GLU A 205 11.85 -12.09 -12.28
CA GLU A 205 12.89 -12.36 -11.27
C GLU A 205 12.25 -12.85 -9.95
N PRO A 206 12.14 -14.16 -9.74
CA PRO A 206 11.47 -14.73 -8.57
C PRO A 206 12.23 -14.51 -7.25
N ARG A 207 13.50 -14.09 -7.29
CA ARG A 207 14.26 -13.73 -6.09
C ARG A 207 13.87 -12.35 -5.54
N VAL A 208 13.13 -11.55 -6.31
CA VAL A 208 12.41 -10.38 -5.81
C VAL A 208 11.04 -10.84 -5.39
N GLN A 209 10.87 -11.10 -4.11
CA GLN A 209 9.61 -11.52 -3.50
C GLN A 209 8.86 -10.33 -2.93
N SER A 210 7.56 -10.45 -2.82
CA SER A 210 6.69 -9.43 -2.24
C SER A 210 5.54 -10.07 -1.47
N LEU A 211 5.12 -9.38 -0.42
CA LEU A 211 3.97 -9.73 0.41
C LEU A 211 3.29 -8.46 0.88
N MET A 212 2.02 -8.29 0.59
CA MET A 212 1.20 -7.20 1.12
C MET A 212 0.61 -7.60 2.47
N ILE A 213 0.68 -6.69 3.43
CA ILE A 213 0.00 -6.83 4.72
C ILE A 213 -0.96 -5.66 4.89
N GLU A 214 -2.22 -6.00 5.05
CA GLU A 214 -3.34 -5.10 5.27
C GLU A 214 -3.81 -5.20 6.73
N VAL A 215 -3.74 -4.11 7.48
CA VAL A 215 -4.24 -4.06 8.87
C VAL A 215 -5.56 -3.32 8.92
N ARG A 216 -6.60 -3.92 9.54
CA ARG A 216 -7.88 -3.24 9.71
C ARG A 216 -7.74 -2.04 10.64
N ARG A 217 -8.21 -0.87 10.20
CA ARG A 217 -7.94 0.43 10.84
C ARG A 217 -8.48 0.56 12.24
N ASP A 218 -9.66 0.00 12.54
CA ASP A 218 -10.28 0.03 13.87
C ASP A 218 -9.45 -0.66 14.96
N LEU A 219 -8.42 -1.42 14.60
CA LEU A 219 -7.50 -2.04 15.55
C LEU A 219 -6.53 -1.03 16.18
N TYR A 220 -6.33 0.14 15.57
CA TYR A 220 -5.31 1.10 16.01
C TYR A 220 -5.73 2.58 15.95
N MET A 221 -6.86 2.91 15.30
CA MET A 221 -7.33 4.28 15.13
C MET A 221 -8.87 4.37 15.14
N ASP A 222 -9.38 5.58 15.38
CA ASP A 222 -10.77 5.93 15.14
C ASP A 222 -10.94 6.32 13.67
N GLU A 223 -11.73 5.55 12.92
CA GLU A 223 -11.93 5.76 11.48
C GLU A 223 -12.77 7.02 11.17
N THR A 224 -13.44 7.60 12.15
CA THR A 224 -14.25 8.81 11.97
C THR A 224 -13.44 10.09 12.10
N THR A 225 -12.32 10.03 12.82
CA THR A 225 -11.46 11.17 13.09
C THR A 225 -10.07 11.05 12.49
N GLY A 226 -9.60 9.82 12.22
CA GLY A 226 -8.22 9.53 11.85
C GLY A 226 -7.26 9.50 13.04
N GLU A 227 -7.74 9.69 14.27
CA GLU A 227 -6.90 9.73 15.47
C GLU A 227 -6.53 8.33 15.97
N ARG A 228 -5.32 8.18 16.47
CA ARG A 228 -4.87 6.94 17.10
C ARG A 228 -5.58 6.69 18.41
N HIS A 229 -5.79 5.43 18.75
CA HIS A 229 -6.28 5.04 20.07
C HIS A 229 -5.33 4.04 20.76
N GLY A 230 -5.73 3.49 21.91
CA GLY A 230 -4.86 2.62 22.74
C GLY A 230 -4.37 1.33 22.07
N GLY A 231 -4.99 0.89 20.97
CA GLY A 231 -4.55 -0.26 20.18
C GLY A 231 -3.30 -0.02 19.34
N PHE A 232 -2.94 1.24 19.06
CA PHE A 232 -1.85 1.59 18.16
C PHE A 232 -0.51 0.94 18.57
N ALA A 233 -0.11 1.09 19.81
CA ALA A 233 1.16 0.55 20.30
C ALA A 233 1.23 -0.99 20.20
N ARG A 234 0.10 -1.68 20.42
CA ARG A 234 0.01 -3.15 20.26
C ARG A 234 0.25 -3.54 18.79
N ILE A 235 -0.44 -2.91 17.85
CA ILE A 235 -0.30 -3.23 16.42
C ILE A 235 1.12 -2.90 15.94
N GLN A 236 1.68 -1.76 16.32
CA GLN A 236 3.06 -1.39 16.01
C GLN A 236 4.07 -2.44 16.52
N ALA A 237 3.90 -2.92 17.76
CA ALA A 237 4.77 -3.95 18.32
C ALA A 237 4.68 -5.26 17.52
N VAL A 238 3.46 -5.72 17.17
CA VAL A 238 3.23 -6.93 16.36
C VAL A 238 3.90 -6.79 14.98
N LEU A 239 3.73 -5.66 14.32
CA LEU A 239 4.33 -5.43 12.98
C LEU A 239 5.87 -5.33 13.06
N THR A 240 6.40 -4.78 14.12
CA THR A 240 7.87 -4.75 14.38
C THR A 240 8.42 -6.17 14.58
N GLU A 241 7.70 -7.03 15.32
CA GLU A 241 8.05 -8.43 15.48
C GLU A 241 7.96 -9.18 14.14
N PHE A 242 6.88 -8.98 13.39
CA PHE A 242 6.73 -9.58 12.06
C PHE A 242 7.87 -9.21 11.11
N ARG A 243 8.29 -7.93 11.08
CA ARG A 243 9.46 -7.52 10.26
C ARG A 243 10.74 -8.24 10.69
N THR A 244 10.91 -8.50 11.97
CA THR A 244 12.06 -9.24 12.49
C THR A 244 12.05 -10.69 11.99
N GLU A 245 10.90 -11.36 12.01
CA GLU A 245 10.74 -12.71 11.45
C GLU A 245 10.95 -12.72 9.93
N LEU A 246 10.42 -11.70 9.23
CA LEU A 246 10.60 -11.54 7.78
C LEU A 246 12.09 -11.34 7.42
N ALA A 247 12.83 -10.58 8.22
CA ALA A 247 14.27 -10.39 8.02
C ALA A 247 15.05 -11.70 8.23
N ARG A 248 14.68 -12.52 9.21
CA ARG A 248 15.26 -13.86 9.41
C ARG A 248 14.98 -14.76 8.22
N PHE A 249 13.73 -14.84 7.77
CA PHE A 249 13.33 -15.58 6.57
C PHE A 249 14.12 -15.13 5.34
N ALA A 250 14.32 -13.83 5.18
CA ALA A 250 15.04 -13.29 4.02
C ALA A 250 16.55 -13.54 4.05
N THR A 251 17.12 -14.04 5.15
CA THR A 251 18.56 -14.37 5.27
C THR A 251 18.86 -15.87 5.18
N THR A 252 17.83 -16.72 5.20
CA THR A 252 17.93 -18.17 4.95
C THR A 252 17.76 -18.50 3.48
#